data_c9a1d82254e4895295d682df067579a9
#
_entry.id   c9a1d82254e4895295d682df067579a9
#
_cell.length_a   1.000
_cell.length_b   1.000
_cell.length_c   1.000
_cell.angle_alpha   90.00
_cell.angle_beta   90.00
_cell.angle_gamma   90.00
#
_symmetry.space_group_name_H-M   'P 1'
#
loop_
_entity.id
_entity.type
_entity.pdbx_description
1 polymer ?
#
loop_
_entity_poly.entity_id
_entity_poly.type
_entity_poly.pdbx_seq_one_letter_code
_entity_poly.pdbx_strand_id
1 'polypeptide(L)'
;MPSRALRDRLPPSFDFEAERVSDDPHVGHLIVETARSLNSGALRMTEQDGIRLFGVLLDLVALSLSHRTRGQTAEATCFADVTALALRRTVHDRLREQGLTVAAVASAVGISERYVHKLFERSGTTFSHYIMERRLDGAAADLKDPTLVNREIGSIAFDWGFSDLSHFTKRFKQRFGCRPRDWRSR
;
A
#
# COMPACT_ATOMS: atom_id res chain seq x y z
N MET A 1 -7.12 -6.73 17.89
CA MET A 1 -6.05 -7.74 17.83
C MET A 1 -4.91 -7.21 16.98
N PRO A 2 -3.90 -6.55 17.59
CA PRO A 2 -2.81 -5.90 16.81
C PRO A 2 -1.87 -6.87 16.12
N SER A 3 -1.77 -8.12 16.57
CA SER A 3 -0.82 -9.12 16.04
C SER A 3 -1.10 -9.55 14.58
N ARG A 4 -2.36 -9.56 14.13
CA ARG A 4 -2.72 -9.94 12.76
C ARG A 4 -2.32 -8.86 11.75
N ALA A 5 -2.60 -7.59 12.08
CA ALA A 5 -2.27 -6.46 11.22
C ALA A 5 -0.74 -6.28 11.02
N LEU A 6 0.07 -6.69 11.99
CA LEU A 6 1.53 -6.70 11.89
C LEU A 6 2.02 -7.91 11.07
N ARG A 7 1.42 -9.08 11.27
CA ARG A 7 1.78 -10.31 10.54
C ARG A 7 1.54 -10.19 9.03
N ASP A 8 0.46 -9.53 8.63
CA ASP A 8 0.13 -9.30 7.22
C ASP A 8 1.13 -8.38 6.48
N ARG A 9 2.00 -7.68 7.24
CA ARG A 9 3.04 -6.78 6.72
C ARG A 9 4.44 -7.38 6.70
N LEU A 10 4.63 -8.53 7.33
CA LEU A 10 5.91 -9.23 7.44
C LEU A 10 6.02 -10.35 6.40
N PRO A 11 7.25 -10.71 5.96
CA PRO A 11 7.44 -11.85 5.06
C PRO A 11 6.99 -13.16 5.72
N PRO A 12 6.54 -14.17 4.93
CA PRO A 12 6.04 -15.45 5.45
C PRO A 12 7.05 -16.25 6.28
N SER A 13 8.33 -15.96 6.12
CA SER A 13 9.44 -16.60 6.83
C SER A 13 9.81 -15.95 8.16
N PHE A 14 9.01 -14.97 8.62
CA PHE A 14 9.32 -14.23 9.85
C PHE A 14 8.88 -15.00 11.10
N ASP A 15 9.84 -15.32 11.95
CA ASP A 15 9.59 -15.96 13.25
C ASP A 15 9.51 -14.92 14.38
N PHE A 16 8.46 -15.02 15.22
CA PHE A 16 8.13 -14.03 16.25
C PHE A 16 8.79 -14.37 17.63
N GLU A 17 9.90 -15.05 17.66
CA GLU A 17 10.58 -15.21 18.94
C GLU A 17 11.13 -13.87 19.45
N ALA A 18 10.83 -13.60 20.72
CA ALA A 18 10.96 -12.34 21.45
C ALA A 18 12.30 -11.62 21.23
N GLU A 19 12.35 -10.75 20.22
CA GLU A 19 13.53 -9.95 19.93
C GLU A 19 13.26 -8.43 20.03
N ARG A 20 14.32 -7.66 20.28
CA ARG A 20 14.25 -6.19 20.36
C ARG A 20 13.74 -5.61 19.05
N VAL A 21 12.85 -4.63 19.15
CA VAL A 21 12.13 -4.02 18.00
C VAL A 21 13.08 -3.33 17.02
N SER A 22 14.27 -2.92 17.41
CA SER A 22 15.29 -2.37 16.51
C SER A 22 16.68 -2.32 17.17
N ASP A 23 17.73 -2.68 16.42
CA ASP A 23 19.11 -2.41 16.79
C ASP A 23 19.58 -1.05 16.25
N ASP A 24 18.81 -0.41 15.35
CA ASP A 24 19.06 0.95 14.88
C ASP A 24 18.42 1.95 15.86
N PRO A 25 19.25 2.77 16.57
CA PRO A 25 18.78 3.73 17.54
C PRO A 25 17.87 4.82 16.92
N HIS A 26 18.04 5.14 15.64
CA HIS A 26 17.23 6.17 14.96
C HIS A 26 15.83 5.64 14.64
N VAL A 27 15.71 4.41 14.13
CA VAL A 27 14.42 3.78 13.85
C VAL A 27 13.68 3.47 15.14
N GLY A 28 14.40 2.95 16.15
CA GLY A 28 13.86 2.72 17.48
C GLY A 28 13.31 3.99 18.12
N HIS A 29 14.03 5.10 18.01
CA HIS A 29 13.59 6.42 18.50
C HIS A 29 12.32 6.91 17.79
N LEU A 30 12.27 6.82 16.46
CA LEU A 30 11.07 7.19 15.68
C LEU A 30 9.83 6.37 16.06
N ILE A 31 9.98 5.07 16.27
CA ILE A 31 8.89 4.19 16.71
C ILE A 31 8.37 4.64 18.09
N VAL A 32 9.29 4.87 19.04
CA VAL A 32 8.93 5.28 20.41
C VAL A 32 8.27 6.67 20.42
N GLU A 33 8.81 7.64 19.70
CA GLU A 33 8.24 8.98 19.62
C GLU A 33 6.87 9.00 18.93
N THR A 34 6.69 8.22 17.87
CA THR A 34 5.40 8.07 17.19
C THR A 34 4.36 7.42 18.12
N ALA A 35 4.74 6.36 18.83
CA ALA A 35 3.88 5.68 19.80
C ALA A 35 3.53 6.61 20.99
N ARG A 36 4.50 7.39 21.48
CA ARG A 36 4.29 8.36 22.56
C ARG A 36 3.34 9.48 22.13
N SER A 37 3.51 10.02 20.92
CA SER A 37 2.64 11.05 20.36
C SER A 37 1.20 10.57 20.18
N LEU A 38 0.99 9.32 19.78
CA LEU A 38 -0.33 8.68 19.72
C LEU A 38 -0.97 8.53 21.10
N ASN A 39 -0.19 8.17 22.12
CA ASN A 39 -0.71 7.88 23.46
C ASN A 39 -0.93 9.15 24.30
N SER A 40 -0.19 10.23 24.05
CA SER A 40 -0.24 11.46 24.86
C SER A 40 -1.45 12.35 24.57
N GLY A 41 -2.22 12.09 23.52
CA GLY A 41 -3.32 12.96 23.07
C GLY A 41 -2.84 14.39 22.68
N ALA A 42 -1.51 14.58 22.58
CA ALA A 42 -0.90 15.87 22.27
C ALA A 42 -1.23 16.38 20.87
N LEU A 43 -1.60 15.47 19.98
CA LEU A 43 -2.08 15.79 18.65
C LEU A 43 -3.61 15.83 18.68
N ARG A 44 -4.19 16.99 18.35
CA ARG A 44 -5.63 17.09 18.07
C ARG A 44 -5.91 16.36 16.74
N MET A 45 -6.04 15.05 16.82
CA MET A 45 -6.25 14.18 15.65
C MET A 45 -7.69 13.69 15.60
N THR A 46 -8.20 13.53 14.38
CA THR A 46 -9.42 12.78 14.16
C THR A 46 -9.17 11.28 14.35
N GLU A 47 -10.21 10.49 14.58
CA GLU A 47 -10.11 9.03 14.66
C GLU A 47 -9.44 8.43 13.40
N GLN A 48 -9.75 8.99 12.22
CA GLN A 48 -9.13 8.58 10.96
C GLN A 48 -7.62 8.87 10.91
N ASP A 49 -7.18 10.00 11.45
CA ASP A 49 -5.75 10.34 11.52
C ASP A 49 -5.03 9.41 12.49
N GLY A 50 -5.66 9.04 13.60
CA GLY A 50 -5.14 8.05 14.54
C GLY A 50 -4.94 6.68 13.90
N ILE A 51 -5.92 6.19 13.13
CA ILE A 51 -5.82 4.93 12.37
C ILE A 51 -4.69 4.98 11.34
N ARG A 52 -4.54 6.11 10.63
CA ARG A 52 -3.45 6.31 9.67
C ARG A 52 -2.09 6.30 10.33
N LEU A 53 -1.93 7.02 11.44
CA LEU A 53 -0.66 7.11 12.16
C LEU A 53 -0.29 5.76 12.80
N PHE A 54 -1.28 5.02 13.31
CA PHE A 54 -1.06 3.64 13.78
C PHE A 54 -0.60 2.72 12.64
N GLY A 55 -1.14 2.90 11.42
CA GLY A 55 -0.64 2.21 10.22
C GLY A 55 0.83 2.50 9.96
N VAL A 56 1.24 3.76 10.03
CA VAL A 56 2.65 4.17 9.88
C VAL A 56 3.55 3.53 10.94
N LEU A 57 3.09 3.50 12.19
CA LEU A 57 3.83 2.85 13.28
C LEU A 57 4.05 1.36 13.02
N LEU A 58 3.00 0.64 12.58
CA LEU A 58 3.12 -0.78 12.22
C LEU A 58 4.09 -0.99 11.05
N ASP A 59 4.09 -0.10 10.07
CA ASP A 59 4.99 -0.15 8.93
C ASP A 59 6.45 0.08 9.35
N LEU A 60 6.72 1.02 10.26
CA LEU A 60 8.05 1.26 10.84
C LEU A 60 8.54 0.04 11.64
N VAL A 61 7.68 -0.58 12.44
CA VAL A 61 8.01 -1.80 13.19
C VAL A 61 8.32 -2.95 12.23
N ALA A 62 7.47 -3.18 11.21
CA ALA A 62 7.68 -4.22 10.21
C ALA A 62 9.02 -4.01 9.45
N LEU A 63 9.34 -2.77 9.13
CA LEU A 63 10.59 -2.38 8.50
C LEU A 63 11.79 -2.73 9.38
N SER A 64 11.77 -2.33 10.65
CA SER A 64 12.83 -2.63 11.63
C SER A 64 13.11 -4.12 11.76
N LEU A 65 12.05 -4.92 11.82
CA LEU A 65 12.14 -6.36 11.92
C LEU A 65 12.67 -7.03 10.63
N SER A 66 12.28 -6.47 9.47
CA SER A 66 12.73 -6.99 8.16
C SER A 66 14.23 -6.77 7.90
N HIS A 67 14.83 -5.73 8.50
CA HIS A 67 16.27 -5.44 8.35
C HIS A 67 17.16 -6.45 9.03
N ARG A 68 16.72 -7.09 10.10
CA ARG A 68 17.51 -8.07 10.86
C ARG A 68 17.77 -9.37 10.10
N THR A 69 16.89 -9.73 9.17
CA THR A 69 17.02 -10.97 8.38
C THR A 69 17.96 -10.84 7.17
N ARG A 70 18.41 -9.62 6.85
CA ARG A 70 19.27 -9.35 5.67
C ARG A 70 20.58 -8.67 6.08
N GLY A 71 21.50 -9.40 6.61
CA GLY A 71 22.83 -8.87 6.93
C GLY A 71 23.49 -8.14 5.75
N GLN A 72 24.03 -6.93 6.05
CA GLN A 72 24.97 -6.13 5.27
C GLN A 72 24.43 -5.37 4.05
N THR A 73 24.34 -4.10 4.22
CA THR A 73 24.18 -2.86 3.42
C THR A 73 23.04 -2.00 3.96
N ALA A 74 23.02 -1.82 5.28
CA ALA A 74 21.82 -1.42 6.04
C ALA A 74 21.25 -0.02 5.69
N GLU A 75 22.07 1.02 5.50
CA GLU A 75 21.55 2.38 5.40
C GLU A 75 20.90 2.69 4.05
N ALA A 76 21.52 2.30 2.94
CA ALA A 76 20.96 2.55 1.61
C ALA A 76 19.71 1.70 1.34
N THR A 77 19.64 0.51 1.93
CA THR A 77 18.48 -0.39 1.81
C THR A 77 17.31 0.12 2.67
N CYS A 78 17.59 0.61 3.88
CA CYS A 78 16.58 1.17 4.77
C CYS A 78 15.86 2.37 4.12
N PHE A 79 16.63 3.32 3.61
CA PHE A 79 16.05 4.49 2.93
C PHE A 79 15.21 4.08 1.70
N ALA A 80 15.68 3.11 0.92
CA ALA A 80 14.94 2.61 -0.23
C ALA A 80 13.63 1.92 0.16
N ASP A 81 13.61 1.16 1.24
CA ASP A 81 12.43 0.44 1.70
C ASP A 81 11.39 1.38 2.32
N VAL A 82 11.82 2.37 3.12
CA VAL A 82 10.93 3.45 3.63
C VAL A 82 10.32 4.25 2.48
N THR A 83 11.14 4.60 1.50
CA THR A 83 10.67 5.34 0.32
C THR A 83 9.71 4.50 -0.52
N ALA A 84 9.98 3.20 -0.70
CA ALA A 84 9.09 2.29 -1.42
C ALA A 84 7.73 2.14 -0.69
N LEU A 85 7.75 2.12 0.63
CA LEU A 85 6.53 2.06 1.44
C LEU A 85 5.70 3.34 1.30
N ALA A 86 6.33 4.51 1.46
CA ALA A 86 5.69 5.81 1.27
C ALA A 86 5.11 5.94 -0.15
N LEU A 87 5.87 5.49 -1.15
CA LEU A 87 5.44 5.45 -2.55
C LEU A 87 4.18 4.59 -2.74
N ARG A 88 4.18 3.36 -2.24
CA ARG A 88 3.03 2.45 -2.35
C ARG A 88 1.81 3.00 -1.65
N ARG A 89 1.97 3.63 -0.48
CA ARG A 89 0.90 4.27 0.25
C ARG A 89 0.31 5.43 -0.53
N THR A 90 1.15 6.34 -1.04
CA THR A 90 0.72 7.47 -1.88
C THR A 90 -0.04 7.00 -3.11
N VAL A 91 0.44 5.93 -3.78
CA VAL A 91 -0.28 5.32 -4.89
C VAL A 91 -1.62 4.76 -4.44
N HIS A 92 -1.67 4.05 -3.31
CA HIS A 92 -2.90 3.44 -2.79
C HIS A 92 -3.98 4.48 -2.48
N ASP A 93 -3.60 5.57 -1.81
CA ASP A 93 -4.51 6.66 -1.45
C ASP A 93 -5.09 7.38 -2.67
N ARG A 94 -4.38 7.33 -3.80
CA ARG A 94 -4.71 8.01 -5.05
C ARG A 94 -5.15 7.07 -6.18
N LEU A 95 -5.39 5.79 -5.91
CA LEU A 95 -5.77 4.79 -6.92
C LEU A 95 -7.02 5.17 -7.73
N ARG A 96 -7.96 5.87 -7.10
CA ARG A 96 -9.22 6.30 -7.72
C ARG A 96 -9.08 7.53 -8.61
N GLU A 97 -7.94 8.23 -8.57
CA GLU A 97 -7.70 9.38 -9.42
C GLU A 97 -7.51 8.94 -10.88
N GLN A 98 -8.35 9.43 -11.78
CA GLN A 98 -8.13 9.24 -13.22
C GLN A 98 -6.84 9.93 -13.65
N GLY A 99 -6.06 9.24 -14.50
CA GLY A 99 -4.83 9.83 -15.03
C GLY A 99 -3.69 9.99 -14.00
N LEU A 100 -3.68 9.21 -12.89
CA LEU A 100 -2.57 9.21 -11.94
C LEU A 100 -1.24 8.93 -12.64
N THR A 101 -0.33 9.89 -12.60
CA THR A 101 0.96 9.85 -13.29
C THR A 101 2.11 9.54 -12.34
N VAL A 102 3.21 9.03 -12.91
CA VAL A 102 4.48 8.86 -12.18
C VAL A 102 4.95 10.19 -11.59
N ALA A 103 4.89 11.27 -12.39
CA ALA A 103 5.29 12.61 -11.97
C ALA A 103 4.54 13.10 -10.74
N ALA A 104 3.21 12.93 -10.71
CA ALA A 104 2.36 13.33 -9.60
C ALA A 104 2.68 12.58 -8.31
N VAL A 105 2.99 11.28 -8.40
CA VAL A 105 3.35 10.46 -7.24
C VAL A 105 4.79 10.74 -6.80
N ALA A 106 5.72 10.89 -7.73
CA ALA A 106 7.11 11.24 -7.47
C ALA A 106 7.21 12.57 -6.71
N SER A 107 6.48 13.59 -7.16
CA SER A 107 6.38 14.89 -6.50
C SER A 107 5.82 14.79 -5.09
N ALA A 108 4.75 14.01 -4.88
CA ALA A 108 4.12 13.84 -3.58
C ALA A 108 5.03 13.13 -2.56
N VAL A 109 5.94 12.25 -3.01
CA VAL A 109 6.91 11.53 -2.16
C VAL A 109 8.23 12.26 -2.05
N GLY A 110 8.49 13.29 -2.89
CA GLY A 110 9.75 14.04 -2.90
C GLY A 110 10.91 13.28 -3.55
N ILE A 111 10.65 12.45 -4.56
CA ILE A 111 11.65 11.66 -5.28
C ILE A 111 11.56 11.90 -6.80
N SER A 112 12.59 11.47 -7.56
CA SER A 112 12.55 11.55 -9.00
C SER A 112 11.69 10.46 -9.65
N GLU A 113 11.09 10.71 -10.80
CA GLU A 113 10.35 9.72 -11.59
C GLU A 113 11.21 8.48 -11.91
N ARG A 114 12.49 8.70 -12.24
CA ARG A 114 13.45 7.61 -12.47
C ARG A 114 13.57 6.70 -11.25
N TYR A 115 13.56 7.29 -10.05
CA TYR A 115 13.66 6.51 -8.82
C TYR A 115 12.36 5.73 -8.53
N VAL A 116 11.19 6.30 -8.85
CA VAL A 116 9.91 5.57 -8.82
C VAL A 116 9.99 4.31 -9.69
N HIS A 117 10.40 4.43 -10.95
CA HIS A 117 10.56 3.30 -11.85
C HIS A 117 11.50 2.23 -11.27
N LYS A 118 12.67 2.65 -10.78
CA LYS A 118 13.65 1.75 -10.17
C LYS A 118 13.08 0.97 -8.97
N LEU A 119 12.25 1.61 -8.13
CA LEU A 119 11.61 0.95 -6.98
C LEU A 119 10.58 -0.10 -7.42
N PHE A 120 9.79 0.17 -8.46
CA PHE A 120 8.84 -0.81 -9.00
C PHE A 120 9.55 -1.96 -9.72
N GLU A 121 10.59 -1.70 -10.49
CA GLU A 121 11.43 -2.71 -11.16
C GLU A 121 12.05 -3.69 -10.14
N ARG A 122 12.56 -3.19 -9.02
CA ARG A 122 13.05 -4.03 -7.90
C ARG A 122 11.99 -4.96 -7.33
N SER A 123 10.70 -4.59 -7.45
CA SER A 123 9.56 -5.40 -7.05
C SER A 123 9.02 -6.30 -8.17
N GLY A 124 9.73 -6.39 -9.31
CA GLY A 124 9.35 -7.22 -10.46
C GLY A 124 8.13 -6.70 -11.24
N THR A 125 7.81 -5.41 -11.14
CA THR A 125 6.64 -4.83 -11.79
C THR A 125 6.94 -3.43 -12.37
N THR A 126 5.98 -2.84 -13.04
CA THR A 126 6.02 -1.43 -13.46
C THR A 126 4.98 -0.61 -12.69
N PHE A 127 5.19 0.70 -12.59
CA PHE A 127 4.23 1.61 -11.98
C PHE A 127 2.81 1.46 -12.57
N SER A 128 2.71 1.49 -13.90
CA SER A 128 1.41 1.38 -14.59
C SER A 128 0.76 0.02 -14.38
N HIS A 129 1.54 -1.06 -14.40
CA HIS A 129 1.02 -2.41 -14.14
C HIS A 129 0.52 -2.53 -12.71
N TYR A 130 1.29 -2.05 -11.75
CA TYR A 130 0.90 -2.07 -10.33
C TYR A 130 -0.43 -1.33 -10.09
N ILE A 131 -0.59 -0.11 -10.63
CA ILE A 131 -1.85 0.66 -10.50
C ILE A 131 -3.01 -0.11 -11.13
N MET A 132 -2.81 -0.62 -12.35
CA MET A 132 -3.84 -1.39 -13.06
C MET A 132 -4.32 -2.58 -12.24
N GLU A 133 -3.39 -3.36 -11.68
CA GLU A 133 -3.70 -4.51 -10.85
C GLU A 133 -4.47 -4.12 -9.58
N ARG A 134 -4.02 -3.06 -8.88
CA ARG A 134 -4.70 -2.58 -7.66
C ARG A 134 -6.10 -2.04 -7.93
N ARG A 135 -6.29 -1.34 -9.04
CA ARG A 135 -7.63 -0.87 -9.48
C ARG A 135 -8.56 -2.03 -9.79
N LEU A 136 -8.06 -3.06 -10.46
CA LEU A 136 -8.84 -4.26 -10.75
C LEU A 136 -9.22 -5.01 -9.47
N ASP A 137 -8.30 -5.13 -8.50
CA ASP A 137 -8.57 -5.75 -7.20
C ASP A 137 -9.67 -5.00 -6.44
N GLY A 138 -9.60 -3.68 -6.39
CA GLY A 138 -10.60 -2.85 -5.74
C GLY A 138 -11.97 -2.93 -6.44
N ALA A 139 -11.98 -2.85 -7.77
CA ALA A 139 -13.22 -3.01 -8.53
C ALA A 139 -13.84 -4.41 -8.33
N ALA A 140 -13.03 -5.46 -8.25
CA ALA A 140 -13.50 -6.82 -7.98
C ALA A 140 -14.11 -6.96 -6.57
N ALA A 141 -13.56 -6.27 -5.58
CA ALA A 141 -14.12 -6.20 -4.23
C ALA A 141 -15.46 -5.45 -4.23
N ASP A 142 -15.54 -4.27 -4.86
CA ASP A 142 -16.77 -3.48 -4.94
C ASP A 142 -17.87 -4.21 -5.71
N LEU A 143 -17.52 -5.01 -6.72
CA LEU A 143 -18.47 -5.86 -7.45
C LEU A 143 -19.09 -6.96 -6.59
N LYS A 144 -18.41 -7.36 -5.52
CA LYS A 144 -18.87 -8.37 -4.55
C LYS A 144 -19.57 -7.76 -3.32
N ASP A 145 -19.52 -6.45 -3.17
CA ASP A 145 -20.15 -5.76 -2.06
C ASP A 145 -21.68 -5.77 -2.23
N PRO A 146 -22.44 -6.38 -1.30
CA PRO A 146 -23.90 -6.40 -1.36
C PRO A 146 -24.54 -4.99 -1.33
N THR A 147 -23.85 -4.01 -0.74
CA THR A 147 -24.34 -2.63 -0.69
C THR A 147 -24.27 -1.95 -2.06
N LEU A 148 -23.45 -2.45 -2.97
CA LEU A 148 -23.23 -1.93 -4.32
C LEU A 148 -23.88 -2.78 -5.42
N VAL A 149 -24.74 -3.74 -5.06
CA VAL A 149 -25.37 -4.69 -6.02
C VAL A 149 -26.13 -3.99 -7.15
N ASN A 150 -26.81 -2.87 -6.85
CA ASN A 150 -27.58 -2.10 -7.82
C ASN A 150 -26.75 -1.06 -8.60
N ARG A 151 -25.45 -0.94 -8.28
CA ARG A 151 -24.59 0.02 -8.94
C ARG A 151 -24.13 -0.50 -10.30
N GLU A 152 -24.13 0.35 -11.31
CA GLU A 152 -23.67 -0.03 -12.65
C GLU A 152 -22.18 -0.41 -12.64
N ILE A 153 -21.84 -1.46 -13.39
CA ILE A 153 -20.44 -1.94 -13.51
C ILE A 153 -19.52 -0.84 -14.08
N GLY A 154 -20.06 -0.05 -15.03
CA GLY A 154 -19.35 1.09 -15.59
C GLY A 154 -19.02 2.15 -14.54
N SER A 155 -19.96 2.48 -13.69
CA SER A 155 -19.74 3.43 -12.59
C SER A 155 -18.66 2.94 -11.62
N ILE A 156 -18.67 1.66 -11.25
CA ILE A 156 -17.61 1.07 -10.41
C ILE A 156 -16.24 1.17 -11.11
N ALA A 157 -16.17 0.86 -12.41
CA ALA A 157 -14.94 0.97 -13.16
C ALA A 157 -14.40 2.42 -13.18
N PHE A 158 -15.27 3.40 -13.44
CA PHE A 158 -14.89 4.82 -13.47
C PHE A 158 -14.45 5.32 -12.09
N ASP A 159 -15.09 4.90 -11.00
CA ASP A 159 -14.69 5.23 -9.63
C ASP A 159 -13.30 4.69 -9.28
N TRP A 160 -12.91 3.58 -9.88
CA TRP A 160 -11.56 3.03 -9.76
C TRP A 160 -10.58 3.61 -10.77
N GLY A 161 -10.93 4.76 -11.40
CA GLY A 161 -10.03 5.53 -12.26
C GLY A 161 -9.80 4.94 -13.64
N PHE A 162 -10.65 4.03 -14.10
CA PHE A 162 -10.67 3.64 -15.52
C PHE A 162 -11.37 4.72 -16.34
N SER A 163 -10.84 5.01 -17.51
CA SER A 163 -11.44 5.97 -18.46
C SER A 163 -12.25 5.28 -19.57
N ASP A 164 -12.10 3.97 -19.70
CA ASP A 164 -12.73 3.18 -20.77
C ASP A 164 -13.22 1.83 -20.22
N LEU A 165 -14.52 1.58 -20.42
CA LEU A 165 -15.20 0.37 -19.94
C LEU A 165 -14.77 -0.89 -20.72
N SER A 166 -14.47 -0.75 -22.02
CA SER A 166 -14.01 -1.85 -22.86
C SER A 166 -12.60 -2.30 -22.41
N HIS A 167 -11.72 -1.33 -22.15
CA HIS A 167 -10.39 -1.58 -21.60
C HIS A 167 -10.48 -2.25 -20.22
N PHE A 168 -11.32 -1.73 -19.30
CA PHE A 168 -11.58 -2.33 -18.01
C PHE A 168 -12.04 -3.78 -18.14
N THR A 169 -13.07 -4.05 -18.95
CA THR A 169 -13.64 -5.39 -19.13
C THR A 169 -12.61 -6.39 -19.66
N LYS A 170 -11.79 -5.97 -20.62
CA LYS A 170 -10.71 -6.79 -21.18
C LYS A 170 -9.66 -7.13 -20.13
N ARG A 171 -9.17 -6.13 -19.37
CA ARG A 171 -8.17 -6.33 -18.30
C ARG A 171 -8.71 -7.17 -17.15
N PHE A 172 -9.95 -6.93 -16.76
CA PHE A 172 -10.63 -7.71 -15.72
C PHE A 172 -10.72 -9.18 -16.10
N LYS A 173 -11.17 -9.48 -17.34
CA LYS A 173 -11.23 -10.87 -17.83
C LYS A 173 -9.85 -11.53 -17.88
N GLN A 174 -8.82 -10.79 -18.30
CA GLN A 174 -7.43 -11.30 -18.31
C GLN A 174 -6.95 -11.69 -16.91
N ARG A 175 -7.29 -10.91 -15.88
CA ARG A 175 -6.85 -11.13 -14.51
C ARG A 175 -7.66 -12.20 -13.78
N PHE A 176 -8.98 -12.14 -13.88
CA PHE A 176 -9.90 -12.98 -13.07
C PHE A 176 -10.53 -14.15 -13.86
N GLY A 177 -10.24 -14.30 -15.14
CA GLY A 177 -10.72 -15.39 -15.99
C GLY A 177 -12.17 -15.25 -16.45
N CYS A 178 -12.94 -14.28 -15.94
CA CYS A 178 -14.33 -14.06 -16.31
C CYS A 178 -14.66 -12.56 -16.43
N ARG A 179 -15.80 -12.24 -17.04
CA ARG A 179 -16.25 -10.86 -17.17
C ARG A 179 -16.71 -10.28 -15.81
N PRO A 180 -16.67 -8.95 -15.62
CA PRO A 180 -17.14 -8.31 -14.39
C PRO A 180 -18.57 -8.67 -14.00
N ARG A 181 -19.48 -8.83 -15.00
CA ARG A 181 -20.85 -9.25 -14.78
C ARG A 181 -20.93 -10.66 -14.18
N ASP A 182 -20.18 -11.59 -14.74
CA ASP A 182 -20.17 -12.99 -14.29
C ASP A 182 -19.49 -13.11 -12.91
N TRP A 183 -18.51 -12.23 -12.64
CA TRP A 183 -17.87 -12.13 -11.33
C TRP A 183 -18.86 -11.67 -10.26
N ARG A 184 -19.68 -10.65 -10.54
CA ARG A 184 -20.72 -10.14 -9.62
C ARG A 184 -21.75 -11.20 -9.25
N SER A 185 -22.17 -12.06 -10.20
CA SER A 185 -23.23 -13.05 -10.01
C SER A 185 -22.75 -14.36 -9.34
N ARG A 186 -21.47 -14.55 -9.15
CA ARG A 186 -20.90 -15.68 -8.40
C ARG A 186 -21.02 -15.46 -6.89
#